data_2307803e6c1c5f7690e797524e427ff6
#
_entry.id   2307803e6c1c5f7690e797524e427ff6
#
_cell.length_a   1.000
_cell.length_b   1.000
_cell.length_c   1.000
_cell.angle_alpha   90.00
_cell.angle_beta   90.00
_cell.angle_gamma   90.00
#
_symmetry.space_group_name_H-M   'P 1'
#
loop_
_entity.id
_entity.type
_entity.pdbx_description
1 polymer ?
#
loop_
_entity_poly.entity_id
_entity_poly.type
_entity_poly.pdbx_seq_one_letter_code
_entity_poly.pdbx_strand_id
1 'polypeptide(L)'
;LVDLDKEGLLFDAPKFEHDYPFCWRCDTPLIYYARESWFIKMTAVKDDLIRNNNTINWIPKSIGKGRFGDWLNNIQDWGISRNRYWGTPLNVWQCEGCGKMECIGSRQELEEKSGNPEARTVELHRPYIDAITLTCPDCGKPMKRVPEVIDCWFDSGAMPFAQHHYPFENKELFEQQ
;
A
#
# COMPACT_ATOMS: atom_id res chain seq x y z
N LEU A 1 21.54 17.67 -21.92
CA LEU A 1 21.46 18.83 -22.83
C LEU A 1 22.68 18.90 -23.75
N VAL A 2 23.88 18.88 -23.20
CA VAL A 2 25.14 18.98 -23.99
C VAL A 2 25.26 17.93 -25.11
N ASP A 3 24.82 16.70 -24.84
CA ASP A 3 24.90 15.62 -25.85
C ASP A 3 23.81 15.79 -26.91
N LEU A 4 22.60 16.21 -26.53
CA LEU A 4 21.55 16.54 -27.49
C LEU A 4 21.91 17.73 -28.39
N ASP A 5 22.62 18.71 -27.85
CA ASP A 5 23.10 19.86 -28.61
C ASP A 5 24.16 19.43 -29.64
N LYS A 6 25.10 18.60 -29.22
CA LYS A 6 26.15 18.04 -30.13
C LYS A 6 25.56 17.22 -31.28
N GLU A 7 24.46 16.52 -31.03
CA GLU A 7 23.77 15.70 -32.03
C GLU A 7 22.78 16.50 -32.88
N GLY A 8 22.59 17.80 -32.61
CA GLY A 8 21.64 18.66 -33.31
C GLY A 8 20.18 18.34 -33.01
N LEU A 9 19.92 17.66 -31.90
CA LEU A 9 18.59 17.26 -31.47
C LEU A 9 17.98 18.21 -30.41
N LEU A 10 18.75 19.18 -29.93
CA LEU A 10 18.27 20.16 -28.97
C LEU A 10 17.55 21.30 -29.71
N PHE A 11 16.24 21.42 -29.49
CA PHE A 11 15.45 22.52 -30.06
C PHE A 11 15.68 23.84 -29.31
N ASP A 12 15.58 23.81 -27.97
CA ASP A 12 15.79 24.95 -27.08
C ASP A 12 16.02 24.46 -25.64
N ALA A 13 16.68 25.28 -24.83
CA ALA A 13 16.89 25.02 -23.40
C ALA A 13 16.78 26.32 -22.58
N PRO A 14 15.59 26.94 -22.53
CA PRO A 14 15.39 28.16 -21.78
C PRO A 14 15.60 27.94 -20.28
N LYS A 15 16.20 28.93 -19.62
CA LYS A 15 16.30 28.91 -18.16
C LYS A 15 14.92 29.22 -17.58
N PHE A 16 14.46 28.32 -16.69
CA PHE A 16 13.21 28.47 -15.98
C PHE A 16 13.47 28.37 -14.48
N GLU A 17 13.06 29.38 -13.74
CA GLU A 17 13.12 29.38 -12.28
C GLU A 17 11.87 28.71 -11.71
N HIS A 18 12.05 27.69 -10.87
CA HIS A 18 10.96 26.96 -10.23
C HIS A 18 11.40 26.41 -8.87
N ASP A 19 10.44 26.12 -8.02
CA ASP A 19 10.66 25.44 -6.76
C ASP A 19 11.15 24.01 -7.03
N TYR A 20 12.19 23.58 -6.30
CA TYR A 20 12.73 22.24 -6.38
C TYR A 20 12.71 21.56 -5.01
N PRO A 21 12.25 20.30 -4.88
CA PRO A 21 12.20 19.62 -3.60
C PRO A 21 13.58 19.21 -3.12
N PHE A 22 13.86 19.51 -1.86
CA PHE A 22 15.08 19.12 -1.15
C PHE A 22 14.75 18.18 0.02
N CYS A 23 15.71 17.35 0.39
CA CYS A 23 15.59 16.49 1.56
C CYS A 23 15.58 17.34 2.83
N TRP A 24 14.52 17.25 3.63
CA TRP A 24 14.37 18.01 4.87
C TRP A 24 15.41 17.68 5.97
N ARG A 25 16.19 16.58 5.80
CA ARG A 25 17.23 16.17 6.75
C ARG A 25 18.62 16.64 6.38
N CYS A 26 18.96 16.67 5.09
CA CYS A 26 20.34 16.91 4.62
C CYS A 26 20.43 17.96 3.51
N ASP A 27 19.32 18.61 3.15
CA ASP A 27 19.23 19.66 2.11
C ASP A 27 19.79 19.26 0.75
N THR A 28 19.92 17.96 0.48
CA THR A 28 20.30 17.51 -0.86
C THR A 28 19.09 17.55 -1.81
N PRO A 29 19.29 17.94 -3.09
CA PRO A 29 18.23 17.90 -4.08
C PRO A 29 17.69 16.47 -4.23
N LEU A 30 16.38 16.32 -4.31
CA LEU A 30 15.73 15.04 -4.56
C LEU A 30 15.74 14.73 -6.06
N ILE A 31 15.75 13.45 -6.39
CA ILE A 31 15.61 12.98 -7.75
C ILE A 31 14.40 12.07 -7.89
N TYR A 32 13.79 12.06 -9.07
CA TYR A 32 12.75 11.11 -9.42
C TYR A 32 13.40 9.89 -10.09
N TYR A 33 13.06 8.69 -9.61
CA TYR A 33 13.47 7.44 -10.24
C TYR A 33 12.38 6.37 -10.07
N ALA A 34 12.31 5.46 -11.03
CA ALA A 34 11.37 4.35 -10.99
C ALA A 34 11.80 3.32 -9.93
N ARG A 35 10.82 2.84 -9.18
CA ARG A 35 11.03 1.84 -8.14
C ARG A 35 9.84 0.88 -8.10
N GLU A 36 10.12 -0.40 -7.88
CA GLU A 36 9.10 -1.40 -7.60
C GLU A 36 8.39 -1.05 -6.30
N SER A 37 7.06 -1.13 -6.31
CA SER A 37 6.21 -0.80 -5.18
C SER A 37 4.93 -1.63 -5.22
N TRP A 38 4.33 -1.83 -4.06
CA TRP A 38 3.05 -2.51 -3.95
C TRP A 38 1.90 -1.51 -4.07
N PHE A 39 0.88 -1.90 -4.82
CA PHE A 39 -0.30 -1.07 -5.06
C PHE A 39 -1.57 -1.82 -4.72
N ILE A 40 -2.54 -1.10 -4.16
CA ILE A 40 -3.94 -1.53 -4.15
C ILE A 40 -4.58 -1.00 -5.43
N LYS A 41 -5.17 -1.91 -6.21
CA LYS A 41 -5.84 -1.56 -7.47
C LYS A 41 -7.18 -0.88 -7.19
N MET A 42 -7.14 0.39 -6.76
CA MET A 42 -8.33 1.18 -6.45
C MET A 42 -9.23 1.39 -7.67
N THR A 43 -8.65 1.42 -8.85
CA THR A 43 -9.39 1.52 -10.12
C THR A 43 -10.35 0.37 -10.36
N ALA A 44 -10.10 -0.81 -9.76
CA ALA A 44 -10.99 -1.98 -9.88
C ALA A 44 -12.32 -1.82 -9.11
N VAL A 45 -12.36 -0.96 -8.09
CA VAL A 45 -13.55 -0.72 -7.24
C VAL A 45 -14.11 0.68 -7.41
N LYS A 46 -13.64 1.43 -8.39
CA LYS A 46 -14.01 2.82 -8.65
C LYS A 46 -15.52 3.02 -8.75
N ASP A 47 -16.19 2.22 -9.55
CA ASP A 47 -17.64 2.37 -9.79
C ASP A 47 -18.45 2.09 -8.53
N ASP A 48 -18.00 1.14 -7.71
CA ASP A 48 -18.61 0.83 -6.42
C ASP A 48 -18.43 1.98 -5.41
N LEU A 49 -17.24 2.59 -5.39
CA LEU A 49 -16.97 3.76 -4.56
C LEU A 49 -17.84 4.96 -4.96
N ILE A 50 -18.00 5.22 -6.26
CA ILE A 50 -18.87 6.29 -6.77
C ILE A 50 -20.33 6.01 -6.41
N ARG A 51 -20.78 4.76 -6.59
CA ARG A 51 -22.15 4.35 -6.22
C ARG A 51 -22.41 4.58 -4.74
N ASN A 52 -21.50 4.14 -3.88
CA ASN A 52 -21.61 4.29 -2.44
C ASN A 52 -21.56 5.76 -2.01
N ASN A 53 -20.69 6.57 -2.62
CA ASN A 53 -20.64 8.02 -2.37
C ASN A 53 -21.98 8.71 -2.61
N ASN A 54 -22.76 8.25 -3.58
CA ASN A 54 -24.08 8.82 -3.89
C ASN A 54 -25.15 8.50 -2.84
N THR A 55 -24.91 7.53 -1.94
CA THR A 55 -25.83 7.20 -0.84
C THR A 55 -25.54 8.01 0.43
N ILE A 56 -24.39 8.67 0.52
CA ILE A 56 -23.97 9.42 1.70
C ILE A 56 -24.74 10.74 1.81
N ASN A 57 -25.22 11.04 3.00
CA ASN A 57 -25.80 12.37 3.29
C ASN A 57 -24.72 13.39 3.61
N TRP A 58 -24.15 13.99 2.57
CA TRP A 58 -23.11 15.01 2.70
C TRP A 58 -23.64 16.35 3.23
N ILE A 59 -22.93 16.93 4.20
CA ILE A 59 -23.23 18.28 4.73
C ILE A 59 -21.95 19.14 4.62
N PRO A 60 -21.90 20.11 3.70
CA PRO A 60 -22.88 20.43 2.65
C PRO A 60 -22.88 19.40 1.51
N LYS A 61 -24.00 19.26 0.81
CA LYS A 61 -24.19 18.30 -0.30
C LYS A 61 -23.19 18.49 -1.45
N SER A 62 -22.64 19.69 -1.61
CA SER A 62 -21.66 20.00 -2.64
C SER A 62 -20.34 19.22 -2.51
N ILE A 63 -19.98 18.74 -1.31
CA ILE A 63 -18.76 17.95 -1.10
C ILE A 63 -18.83 16.64 -1.86
N GLY A 64 -19.94 15.90 -1.76
CA GLY A 64 -20.08 14.58 -2.37
C GLY A 64 -20.05 14.60 -3.89
N LYS A 65 -20.66 15.61 -4.52
CA LYS A 65 -20.68 15.78 -5.98
C LYS A 65 -19.49 16.58 -6.53
N GLY A 66 -18.94 17.51 -5.73
CA GLY A 66 -17.79 18.31 -6.09
C GLY A 66 -16.47 17.61 -5.73
N ARG A 67 -15.69 18.22 -4.84
CA ARG A 67 -14.30 17.82 -4.55
C ARG A 67 -14.10 16.32 -4.30
N PHE A 68 -14.97 15.67 -3.51
CA PHE A 68 -14.83 14.25 -3.22
C PHE A 68 -15.27 13.38 -4.41
N GLY A 69 -16.39 13.74 -5.08
CA GLY A 69 -16.84 13.06 -6.27
C GLY A 69 -15.83 13.17 -7.42
N ASP A 70 -15.25 14.35 -7.62
CA ASP A 70 -14.20 14.57 -8.61
C ASP A 70 -12.95 13.74 -8.31
N TRP A 71 -12.56 13.64 -7.03
CA TRP A 71 -11.44 12.78 -6.61
C TRP A 71 -11.73 11.31 -6.91
N LEU A 72 -12.93 10.79 -6.62
CA LEU A 72 -13.33 9.42 -6.94
C LEU A 72 -13.33 9.17 -8.45
N ASN A 73 -13.80 10.13 -9.25
CA ASN A 73 -13.82 10.03 -10.72
C ASN A 73 -12.40 9.97 -11.32
N ASN A 74 -11.41 10.51 -10.62
CA ASN A 74 -10.01 10.53 -11.02
C ASN A 74 -9.12 9.64 -10.14
N ILE A 75 -9.72 8.64 -9.46
CA ILE A 75 -8.98 7.78 -8.54
C ILE A 75 -7.86 7.03 -9.24
N GLN A 76 -6.70 7.01 -8.61
CA GLN A 76 -5.53 6.27 -9.05
C GLN A 76 -5.29 5.06 -8.13
N ASP A 77 -4.55 4.07 -8.62
CA ASP A 77 -4.12 2.95 -7.79
C ASP A 77 -3.22 3.46 -6.65
N TRP A 78 -3.44 2.96 -5.45
CA TRP A 78 -2.77 3.45 -4.25
C TRP A 78 -1.48 2.72 -3.97
N GLY A 79 -0.34 3.41 -4.09
CA GLY A 79 0.96 2.89 -3.69
C GLY A 79 1.06 2.79 -2.16
N ILE A 80 0.85 1.60 -1.62
CA ILE A 80 0.75 1.37 -0.17
C ILE A 80 2.07 1.01 0.52
N SER A 81 3.08 0.56 -0.21
CA SER A 81 4.33 0.13 0.39
C SER A 81 5.26 1.30 0.70
N ARG A 82 5.96 1.20 1.82
CA ARG A 82 7.01 2.12 2.22
C ARG A 82 8.27 1.35 2.55
N ASN A 83 9.41 1.85 2.07
CA ASN A 83 10.71 1.28 2.39
C ASN A 83 11.23 1.89 3.70
N ARG A 84 10.71 1.37 4.80
CA ARG A 84 11.04 1.78 6.15
C ARG A 84 11.33 0.52 6.97
N TYR A 85 12.13 0.67 8.02
CA TYR A 85 12.35 -0.44 8.95
C TYR A 85 11.14 -0.63 9.87
N TRP A 86 10.66 0.46 10.47
CA TRP A 86 9.55 0.43 11.42
C TRP A 86 8.23 0.87 10.78
N GLY A 87 7.19 0.16 11.10
CA GLY A 87 5.81 0.35 10.68
C GLY A 87 5.08 -0.98 10.63
N THR A 88 3.81 -0.97 10.24
CA THR A 88 3.00 -2.18 10.03
C THR A 88 3.58 -2.98 8.85
N PRO A 89 4.12 -4.18 9.05
CA PRO A 89 4.69 -4.97 7.96
C PRO A 89 3.65 -5.36 6.92
N LEU A 90 4.03 -5.28 5.65
CA LEU A 90 3.18 -5.79 4.57
C LEU A 90 3.07 -7.32 4.70
N ASN A 91 1.84 -7.82 4.77
CA ASN A 91 1.52 -9.21 5.07
C ASN A 91 1.56 -10.13 3.83
N VAL A 92 2.58 -9.97 3.01
CA VAL A 92 2.79 -10.75 1.77
C VAL A 92 4.08 -11.55 1.87
N TRP A 93 4.00 -12.85 1.58
CA TRP A 93 5.14 -13.75 1.44
C TRP A 93 5.37 -14.07 -0.02
N GLN A 94 6.60 -13.97 -0.46
CA GLN A 94 7.00 -14.26 -1.84
C GLN A 94 7.97 -15.43 -1.89
N CYS A 95 7.73 -16.36 -2.82
CA CYS A 95 8.59 -17.49 -3.06
C CYS A 95 9.88 -17.07 -3.76
N GLU A 96 11.02 -17.43 -3.17
CA GLU A 96 12.34 -17.17 -3.75
C GLU A 96 12.62 -18.00 -5.01
N GLY A 97 11.80 -19.03 -5.29
CA GLY A 97 12.02 -19.94 -6.42
C GLY A 97 11.18 -19.64 -7.66
N CYS A 98 9.88 -19.44 -7.49
CA CYS A 98 8.95 -19.23 -8.60
C CYS A 98 8.26 -17.87 -8.59
N GLY A 99 8.52 -17.03 -7.58
CA GLY A 99 7.92 -15.70 -7.45
C GLY A 99 6.46 -15.71 -6.97
N LYS A 100 5.88 -16.88 -6.67
CA LYS A 100 4.51 -16.95 -6.16
C LYS A 100 4.35 -16.13 -4.89
N MET A 101 3.23 -15.44 -4.75
CA MET A 101 2.90 -14.59 -3.63
C MET A 101 1.69 -15.12 -2.88
N GLU A 102 1.75 -15.02 -1.55
CA GLU A 102 0.67 -15.36 -0.63
C GLU A 102 0.43 -14.17 0.31
N CYS A 103 -0.80 -13.69 0.37
CA CYS A 103 -1.22 -12.65 1.30
C CYS A 103 -1.88 -13.31 2.51
N ILE A 104 -1.38 -13.03 3.71
CA ILE A 104 -1.84 -13.68 4.95
C ILE A 104 -2.78 -12.73 5.69
N GLY A 105 -4.01 -13.19 5.92
CA GLY A 105 -5.06 -12.38 6.53
C GLY A 105 -5.22 -12.54 8.04
N SER A 106 -4.62 -13.56 8.64
CA SER A 106 -4.75 -13.79 10.09
C SER A 106 -3.57 -14.55 10.70
N ARG A 107 -3.45 -14.47 12.02
CA ARG A 107 -2.46 -15.26 12.78
C ARG A 107 -2.70 -16.75 12.65
N GLN A 108 -3.95 -17.17 12.57
CA GLN A 108 -4.31 -18.57 12.38
C GLN A 108 -3.83 -19.05 11.01
N GLU A 109 -4.10 -18.32 9.96
CA GLU A 109 -3.64 -18.64 8.61
C GLU A 109 -2.10 -18.69 8.54
N LEU A 110 -1.43 -17.76 9.23
CA LEU A 110 0.04 -17.75 9.31
C LEU A 110 0.59 -19.03 9.96
N GLU A 111 -0.02 -19.46 11.09
CA GLU A 111 0.33 -20.71 11.76
C GLU A 111 0.12 -21.92 10.85
N GLU A 112 -1.07 -22.03 10.24
CA GLU A 112 -1.43 -23.14 9.37
C GLU A 112 -0.49 -23.26 8.16
N LYS A 113 -0.21 -22.14 7.48
CA LYS A 113 0.63 -22.12 6.27
C LYS A 113 2.13 -22.24 6.57
N SER A 114 2.58 -21.75 7.72
CA SER A 114 3.98 -21.90 8.14
C SER A 114 4.30 -23.27 8.74
N GLY A 115 3.28 -23.95 9.29
CA GLY A 115 3.46 -25.14 10.12
C GLY A 115 4.21 -24.85 11.44
N ASN A 116 4.31 -23.59 11.84
CA ASN A 116 5.02 -23.15 13.04
C ASN A 116 4.04 -22.65 14.09
N PRO A 117 3.83 -23.32 15.23
CA PRO A 117 2.92 -22.86 16.28
C PRO A 117 3.28 -21.49 16.86
N GLU A 118 4.54 -21.10 16.84
CA GLU A 118 4.99 -19.78 17.32
C GLU A 118 4.41 -18.63 16.47
N ALA A 119 4.05 -18.90 15.21
CA ALA A 119 3.47 -17.91 14.31
C ALA A 119 2.15 -17.34 14.84
N ARG A 120 1.42 -18.10 15.69
CA ARG A 120 0.17 -17.67 16.32
C ARG A 120 0.36 -16.49 17.28
N THR A 121 1.48 -16.43 17.95
CA THR A 121 1.77 -15.45 19.01
C THR A 121 2.93 -14.53 18.71
N VAL A 122 3.57 -14.69 17.54
CA VAL A 122 4.72 -13.90 17.15
C VAL A 122 4.40 -12.40 17.19
N GLU A 123 5.38 -11.59 17.58
CA GLU A 123 5.29 -10.13 17.44
C GLU A 123 5.23 -9.77 15.95
N LEU A 124 4.17 -9.04 15.54
CA LEU A 124 3.92 -8.74 14.12
C LEU A 124 4.82 -7.64 13.54
N HIS A 125 5.72 -7.04 14.33
CA HIS A 125 6.70 -6.09 13.84
C HIS A 125 8.01 -6.78 13.43
N ARG A 126 8.82 -6.06 12.67
CA ARG A 126 10.19 -6.46 12.36
C ARG A 126 11.07 -6.37 13.62
N PRO A 127 12.01 -7.29 13.80
CA PRO A 127 12.41 -8.37 12.88
C PRO A 127 11.64 -9.68 13.06
N TYR A 128 10.75 -9.76 14.03
CA TYR A 128 10.15 -11.01 14.50
C TYR A 128 9.30 -11.70 13.43
N ILE A 129 8.41 -10.95 12.77
CA ILE A 129 7.56 -11.51 11.70
C ILE A 129 8.38 -11.97 10.49
N ASP A 130 9.54 -11.35 10.23
CA ASP A 130 10.40 -11.70 9.12
C ASP A 130 11.09 -13.09 9.30
N ALA A 131 11.11 -13.61 10.53
CA ALA A 131 11.62 -14.94 10.83
C ALA A 131 10.63 -16.06 10.44
N ILE A 132 9.36 -15.73 10.23
CA ILE A 132 8.35 -16.71 9.83
C ILE A 132 8.41 -16.91 8.31
N THR A 133 8.70 -18.14 7.90
CA THR A 133 8.71 -18.56 6.49
C THR A 133 7.55 -19.49 6.19
N LEU A 134 7.07 -19.47 4.95
CA LEU A 134 6.07 -20.40 4.45
C LEU A 134 6.70 -21.39 3.47
N THR A 135 6.02 -22.48 3.19
CA THR A 135 6.39 -23.39 2.10
C THR A 135 5.54 -23.09 0.88
N CYS A 136 6.19 -22.83 -0.25
CA CYS A 136 5.50 -22.55 -1.49
C CYS A 136 4.67 -23.76 -1.94
N PRO A 137 3.35 -23.62 -2.14
CA PRO A 137 2.52 -24.74 -2.57
C PRO A 137 2.81 -25.22 -4.00
N ASP A 138 3.41 -24.36 -4.83
CA ASP A 138 3.66 -24.69 -6.24
C ASP A 138 5.03 -25.38 -6.46
N CYS A 139 6.07 -24.97 -5.73
CA CYS A 139 7.42 -25.48 -5.99
C CYS A 139 8.14 -26.01 -4.74
N GLY A 140 7.51 -25.98 -3.56
CA GLY A 140 8.07 -26.50 -2.30
C GLY A 140 9.23 -25.69 -1.71
N LYS A 141 9.64 -24.58 -2.36
CA LYS A 141 10.71 -23.71 -1.85
C LYS A 141 10.20 -22.76 -0.76
N PRO A 142 11.11 -22.23 0.08
CA PRO A 142 10.70 -21.27 1.10
C PRO A 142 10.17 -19.98 0.49
N MET A 143 9.16 -19.41 1.16
CA MET A 143 8.64 -18.08 0.91
C MET A 143 9.03 -17.18 2.08
N LYS A 144 9.49 -15.98 1.78
CA LYS A 144 9.84 -14.95 2.76
C LYS A 144 8.90 -13.76 2.64
N ARG A 145 8.65 -13.13 3.76
CA ARG A 145 7.87 -11.89 3.78
C ARG A 145 8.62 -10.79 3.00
N VAL A 146 7.90 -10.02 2.21
CA VAL A 146 8.46 -8.85 1.52
C VAL A 146 8.90 -7.79 2.54
N PRO A 147 10.03 -7.08 2.32
CA PRO A 147 10.65 -6.25 3.37
C PRO A 147 9.89 -4.96 3.68
N GLU A 148 8.96 -4.57 2.83
CA GLU A 148 8.23 -3.31 2.94
C GLU A 148 7.27 -3.30 4.15
N VAL A 149 6.93 -2.08 4.56
CA VAL A 149 5.85 -1.80 5.52
C VAL A 149 4.71 -1.07 4.81
N ILE A 150 3.53 -1.13 5.39
CA ILE A 150 2.32 -0.45 4.87
C ILE A 150 2.41 1.05 5.17
N ASP A 151 1.83 1.86 4.31
CA ASP A 151 1.60 3.27 4.55
C ASP A 151 0.73 3.49 5.80
N CYS A 152 1.14 4.36 6.70
CA CYS A 152 0.40 4.68 7.91
C CYS A 152 -1.03 5.21 7.66
N TRP A 153 -1.28 5.76 6.47
CA TRP A 153 -2.64 6.13 6.06
C TRP A 153 -3.58 4.94 5.87
N PHE A 154 -3.02 3.76 5.57
CA PHE A 154 -3.82 2.54 5.54
C PHE A 154 -4.32 2.18 6.95
N ASP A 155 -3.45 2.20 7.95
CA ASP A 155 -3.83 1.91 9.33
C ASP A 155 -4.89 2.89 9.84
N SER A 156 -4.70 4.18 9.57
CA SER A 156 -5.66 5.21 9.97
C SER A 156 -6.99 5.09 9.22
N GLY A 157 -6.97 4.77 7.93
CA GLY A 157 -8.15 4.54 7.11
C GLY A 157 -8.92 3.28 7.47
N ALA A 158 -8.24 2.27 8.04
CA ALA A 158 -8.86 1.04 8.50
C ALA A 158 -9.57 1.17 9.86
N MET A 159 -9.25 2.21 10.64
CA MET A 159 -9.73 2.37 12.02
C MET A 159 -11.26 2.30 12.18
N PRO A 160 -12.10 2.89 11.30
CA PRO A 160 -13.55 2.83 11.45
C PRO A 160 -14.13 1.43 11.60
N PHE A 161 -13.55 0.43 10.92
CA PHE A 161 -13.97 -0.97 11.00
C PHE A 161 -13.02 -1.84 11.83
N ALA A 162 -11.72 -1.54 11.83
CA ALA A 162 -10.74 -2.34 12.57
C ALA A 162 -10.95 -2.30 14.09
N GLN A 163 -11.39 -1.16 14.64
CA GLN A 163 -11.72 -1.05 16.07
C GLN A 163 -12.83 -2.00 16.53
N HIS A 164 -13.69 -2.42 15.63
CA HIS A 164 -14.74 -3.39 15.90
C HIS A 164 -14.34 -4.83 15.58
N HIS A 165 -13.14 -5.05 15.07
CA HIS A 165 -12.66 -6.31 14.50
C HIS A 165 -13.61 -6.84 13.40
N TYR A 166 -14.25 -5.92 12.67
CA TYR A 166 -15.13 -6.24 11.54
C TYR A 166 -14.31 -6.78 10.35
N PRO A 167 -14.79 -7.80 9.62
CA PRO A 167 -16.11 -8.45 9.71
C PRO A 167 -16.14 -9.70 10.61
N PHE A 168 -15.10 -9.98 11.38
CA PHE A 168 -14.95 -11.23 12.15
C PHE A 168 -15.71 -11.18 13.47
N GLU A 169 -15.78 -10.01 14.09
CA GLU A 169 -16.49 -9.76 15.34
C GLU A 169 -17.37 -8.51 15.23
N ASN A 170 -18.31 -8.33 16.14
CA ASN A 170 -19.16 -7.13 16.28
C ASN A 170 -19.87 -6.68 14.99
N LYS A 171 -20.16 -7.63 14.08
CA LYS A 171 -20.73 -7.33 12.76
C LYS A 171 -22.07 -6.59 12.86
N GLU A 172 -22.97 -7.07 13.70
CA GLU A 172 -24.30 -6.45 13.89
C GLU A 172 -24.18 -5.03 14.43
N LEU A 173 -23.28 -4.80 15.39
CA LEU A 173 -23.04 -3.48 15.95
C LEU A 173 -22.51 -2.52 14.88
N PHE A 174 -21.62 -2.98 14.03
CA PHE A 174 -21.02 -2.17 12.97
C PHE A 174 -22.02 -1.83 11.85
N GLU A 175 -22.87 -2.79 11.45
CA GLU A 175 -23.82 -2.60 10.35
C GLU A 175 -25.08 -1.80 10.76
N GLN A 176 -25.31 -1.57 12.07
CA GLN A 176 -26.44 -0.80 12.57
C GLN A 176 -26.11 0.67 12.89
N GLN A 177 -24.86 1.07 12.79
CA GLN A 177 -24.40 2.45 12.99
C GLN A 177 -24.34 3.22 11.65
#